data_9e9eff53e8160dbdedb54eb62176a3fa
#
_entry.id   9e9eff53e8160dbdedb54eb62176a3fa
#
_cell.length_a   1.000
_cell.length_b   1.000
_cell.length_c   1.000
_cell.angle_alpha   90.00
_cell.angle_beta   90.00
_cell.angle_gamma   90.00
#
_symmetry.space_group_name_H-M   'P 1'
#
loop_
_entity.id
_entity.type
_entity.pdbx_description
1 polymer ?
#
loop_
_entity_poly.entity_id
_entity_poly.type
_entity_poly.pdbx_seq_one_letter_code
_entity_poly.pdbx_strand_id
1 'polypeptide(L)'
;MPVSLAALLEAIWQMLVTWTPRVIGAIIILLIGWGAGRIFGKAVSFALDKIGVDDAIRKTSIGKAIEEKTKLSIVGVFDVIARWFVYLLAITAAVDVLGIERLGAFLQQVVAYLPDLAAGIIIMLVGFVAGDFIGDLVIETARKGGLEWAEIFGNLFKVLVYFVVFLVGLRQMRIDVTLLEALVKYFAIGVAVGSAVGLGIAFGWGLRDVVKEYAEKNIIPKLEKSKE
;
A
#
# COMPACT_ATOMS: atom_id res chain seq x y z
N MET A 1 -57.15 -12.49 -20.49
CA MET A 1 -57.94 -13.30 -19.51
C MET A 1 -58.03 -12.49 -18.22
N PRO A 2 -59.22 -12.24 -17.64
CA PRO A 2 -59.33 -11.51 -16.40
C PRO A 2 -58.73 -12.36 -15.27
N VAL A 3 -57.73 -11.84 -14.59
CA VAL A 3 -57.16 -12.49 -13.40
C VAL A 3 -58.25 -12.49 -12.32
N SER A 4 -58.65 -13.66 -11.86
CA SER A 4 -59.66 -13.76 -10.82
C SER A 4 -59.15 -13.24 -9.50
N LEU A 5 -59.98 -12.57 -8.72
CA LEU A 5 -59.63 -12.03 -7.38
C LEU A 5 -59.05 -13.13 -6.47
N ALA A 6 -59.54 -14.35 -6.59
CA ALA A 6 -59.04 -15.52 -5.87
C ALA A 6 -57.57 -15.84 -6.23
N ALA A 7 -57.21 -15.80 -7.51
CA ALA A 7 -55.84 -16.05 -7.97
C ALA A 7 -54.86 -14.95 -7.47
N LEU A 8 -55.30 -13.69 -7.39
CA LEU A 8 -54.50 -12.59 -6.82
C LEU A 8 -54.26 -12.78 -5.31
N LEU A 9 -55.30 -13.16 -4.56
CA LEU A 9 -55.18 -13.41 -3.12
C LEU A 9 -54.26 -14.61 -2.83
N GLU A 10 -54.36 -15.66 -3.65
CA GLU A 10 -53.50 -16.86 -3.50
C GLU A 10 -52.03 -16.53 -3.84
N ALA A 11 -51.76 -15.73 -4.86
CA ALA A 11 -50.41 -15.24 -5.20
C ALA A 11 -49.82 -14.38 -4.07
N ILE A 12 -50.61 -13.46 -3.50
CA ILE A 12 -50.18 -12.64 -2.36
C ILE A 12 -49.90 -13.51 -1.14
N TRP A 13 -50.78 -14.50 -0.84
CA TRP A 13 -50.57 -15.40 0.28
C TRP A 13 -49.29 -16.23 0.13
N GLN A 14 -49.05 -16.80 -1.04
CA GLN A 14 -47.83 -17.55 -1.32
C GLN A 14 -46.56 -16.65 -1.24
N MET A 15 -46.65 -15.41 -1.70
CA MET A 15 -45.59 -14.43 -1.52
C MET A 15 -45.29 -14.21 -0.03
N LEU A 16 -46.27 -13.93 0.78
CA LEU A 16 -46.10 -13.69 2.22
C LEU A 16 -45.50 -14.92 2.93
N VAL A 17 -46.00 -16.10 2.65
CA VAL A 17 -45.51 -17.35 3.27
C VAL A 17 -44.03 -17.62 2.88
N THR A 18 -43.61 -17.27 1.65
CA THR A 18 -42.26 -17.51 1.18
C THR A 18 -41.27 -16.43 1.64
N TRP A 19 -41.68 -15.16 1.65
CA TRP A 19 -40.82 -14.04 1.99
C TRP A 19 -40.65 -13.81 3.49
N THR A 20 -41.68 -14.05 4.28
CA THR A 20 -41.64 -13.81 5.74
C THR A 20 -40.50 -14.58 6.44
N PRO A 21 -40.31 -15.89 6.25
CA PRO A 21 -39.22 -16.61 6.89
C PRO A 21 -37.84 -16.15 6.40
N ARG A 22 -37.71 -15.74 5.12
CA ARG A 22 -36.46 -15.21 4.57
C ARG A 22 -36.10 -13.87 5.20
N VAL A 23 -37.07 -12.98 5.36
CA VAL A 23 -36.86 -11.67 6.00
C VAL A 23 -36.48 -11.83 7.47
N ILE A 24 -37.16 -12.72 8.19
CA ILE A 24 -36.81 -13.01 9.59
C ILE A 24 -35.41 -13.58 9.69
N GLY A 25 -35.04 -14.53 8.83
CA GLY A 25 -33.70 -15.09 8.76
C GLY A 25 -32.64 -14.04 8.48
N ALA A 26 -32.88 -13.16 7.52
CA ALA A 26 -31.99 -12.05 7.19
C ALA A 26 -31.77 -11.08 8.39
N ILE A 27 -32.85 -10.74 9.11
CA ILE A 27 -32.75 -9.88 10.30
C ILE A 27 -31.92 -10.54 11.40
N ILE A 28 -32.14 -11.85 11.64
CA ILE A 28 -31.33 -12.58 12.64
C ILE A 28 -29.85 -12.59 12.27
N ILE A 29 -29.51 -12.84 11.00
CA ILE A 29 -28.16 -12.83 10.50
C ILE A 29 -27.52 -11.45 10.71
N LEU A 30 -28.22 -10.36 10.41
CA LEU A 30 -27.73 -8.99 10.61
C LEU A 30 -27.49 -8.67 12.08
N LEU A 31 -28.36 -9.11 12.99
CA LEU A 31 -28.19 -8.90 14.44
C LEU A 31 -26.97 -9.66 14.97
N ILE A 32 -26.81 -10.92 14.55
CA ILE A 32 -25.62 -11.72 14.91
C ILE A 32 -24.36 -11.08 14.33
N GLY A 33 -24.37 -10.68 13.04
CA GLY A 33 -23.27 -10.01 12.37
C GLY A 33 -22.87 -8.70 13.03
N TRP A 34 -23.84 -7.91 13.49
CA TRP A 34 -23.55 -6.68 14.23
C TRP A 34 -22.84 -6.94 15.57
N GLY A 35 -23.27 -7.93 16.33
CA GLY A 35 -22.60 -8.34 17.56
C GLY A 35 -21.19 -8.89 17.30
N ALA A 36 -21.06 -9.82 16.35
CA ALA A 36 -19.81 -10.44 15.96
C ALA A 36 -18.80 -9.40 15.44
N GLY A 37 -19.24 -8.46 14.61
CA GLY A 37 -18.36 -7.39 14.08
C GLY A 37 -17.78 -6.51 15.16
N ARG A 38 -18.56 -6.17 16.19
CA ARG A 38 -18.03 -5.40 17.33
C ARG A 38 -16.97 -6.16 18.12
N ILE A 39 -17.17 -7.46 18.33
CA ILE A 39 -16.21 -8.31 19.03
C ILE A 39 -14.93 -8.44 18.20
N PHE A 40 -15.09 -8.73 16.91
CA PHE A 40 -13.96 -8.91 15.98
C PHE A 40 -13.12 -7.63 15.83
N GLY A 41 -13.77 -6.47 15.63
CA GLY A 41 -13.06 -5.19 15.54
C GLY A 41 -12.24 -4.88 16.80
N LYS A 42 -12.85 -5.07 17.99
CA LYS A 42 -12.13 -4.91 19.26
C LYS A 42 -10.97 -5.90 19.43
N ALA A 43 -11.13 -7.14 18.98
CA ALA A 43 -10.05 -8.13 19.06
C ALA A 43 -8.87 -7.74 18.17
N VAL A 44 -9.14 -7.26 16.93
CA VAL A 44 -8.11 -6.77 16.01
C VAL A 44 -7.41 -5.54 16.58
N SER A 45 -8.16 -4.55 17.05
CA SER A 45 -7.56 -3.34 17.62
C SER A 45 -6.72 -3.64 18.87
N PHE A 46 -7.19 -4.52 19.74
CA PHE A 46 -6.43 -4.97 20.92
C PHE A 46 -5.12 -5.67 20.54
N ALA A 47 -5.14 -6.53 19.51
CA ALA A 47 -3.95 -7.22 19.04
C ALA A 47 -2.92 -6.23 18.47
N LEU A 48 -3.36 -5.25 17.66
CA LEU A 48 -2.49 -4.24 17.06
C LEU A 48 -1.93 -3.26 18.10
N ASP A 49 -2.74 -2.86 19.07
CA ASP A 49 -2.31 -2.01 20.19
C ASP A 49 -1.24 -2.70 21.05
N LYS A 50 -1.42 -4.00 21.32
CA LYS A 50 -0.44 -4.79 22.07
C LYS A 50 0.90 -4.93 21.36
N ILE A 51 0.92 -4.92 20.04
CA ILE A 51 2.16 -4.95 19.23
C ILE A 51 2.81 -3.55 19.19
N GLY A 52 2.09 -2.49 19.57
CA GLY A 52 2.60 -1.12 19.59
C GLY A 52 2.66 -0.47 18.21
N VAL A 53 1.71 -0.79 17.33
CA VAL A 53 1.65 -0.25 15.97
C VAL A 53 1.56 1.27 15.98
N ASP A 54 0.69 1.85 16.79
CA ASP A 54 0.54 3.31 16.92
C ASP A 54 1.85 3.97 17.40
N ASP A 55 2.56 3.37 18.37
CA ASP A 55 3.82 3.90 18.88
C ASP A 55 4.94 3.84 17.83
N ALA A 56 4.98 2.78 17.03
CA ALA A 56 5.96 2.66 15.95
C ALA A 56 5.77 3.76 14.90
N ILE A 57 4.52 4.05 14.53
CA ILE A 57 4.20 5.03 13.49
C ILE A 57 4.38 6.46 14.00
N ARG A 58 4.01 6.75 15.24
CA ARG A 58 4.23 8.08 15.87
C ARG A 58 5.70 8.50 15.89
N LYS A 59 6.62 7.56 15.86
CA LYS A 59 8.06 7.84 15.77
C LYS A 59 8.49 8.26 14.37
N THR A 60 7.72 7.96 13.34
CA THR A 60 8.04 8.30 11.95
C THR A 60 7.75 9.77 11.64
N SER A 61 8.45 10.33 10.65
CA SER A 61 8.23 11.70 10.17
C SER A 61 6.81 11.92 9.68
N ILE A 62 6.24 10.93 8.99
CA ILE A 62 4.85 10.95 8.50
C ILE A 62 3.86 10.82 9.66
N GLY A 63 4.13 9.93 10.63
CA GLY A 63 3.26 9.75 11.79
C GLY A 63 3.10 11.02 12.61
N LYS A 64 4.17 11.75 12.84
CA LYS A 64 4.15 13.06 13.52
C LYS A 64 3.29 14.07 12.76
N ALA A 65 3.43 14.15 11.43
CA ALA A 65 2.65 15.06 10.59
C ALA A 65 1.15 14.71 10.56
N ILE A 66 0.79 13.42 10.68
CA ILE A 66 -0.60 12.96 10.76
C ILE A 66 -1.19 13.27 12.13
N GLU A 67 -0.46 13.02 13.21
CA GLU A 67 -0.92 13.24 14.58
C GLU A 67 -1.19 14.72 14.86
N GLU A 68 -0.36 15.63 14.34
CA GLU A 68 -0.57 17.09 14.48
C GLU A 68 -1.87 17.57 13.82
N LYS A 69 -2.30 16.92 12.74
CA LYS A 69 -3.46 17.36 11.94
C LYS A 69 -4.73 16.56 12.21
N THR A 70 -4.60 15.28 12.49
CA THR A 70 -5.75 14.37 12.64
C THR A 70 -5.49 13.47 13.84
N LYS A 71 -6.25 13.58 14.90
CA LYS A 71 -6.17 12.66 16.06
C LYS A 71 -6.58 11.21 15.72
N LEU A 72 -6.26 10.74 14.51
CA LEU A 72 -6.60 9.41 14.01
C LEU A 72 -5.59 8.39 14.55
N SER A 73 -6.07 7.43 15.33
CA SER A 73 -5.33 6.23 15.68
C SER A 73 -5.39 5.23 14.53
N ILE A 74 -4.25 4.70 14.14
CA ILE A 74 -4.17 3.68 13.08
C ILE A 74 -4.83 2.39 13.53
N VAL A 75 -4.65 2.03 14.79
CA VAL A 75 -5.36 0.92 15.44
C VAL A 75 -6.87 1.10 15.31
N GLY A 76 -7.37 2.35 15.48
CA GLY A 76 -8.78 2.69 15.27
C GLY A 76 -9.25 2.48 13.82
N VAL A 77 -8.42 2.77 12.84
CA VAL A 77 -8.74 2.51 11.42
C VAL A 77 -8.91 1.00 11.18
N PHE A 78 -8.02 0.18 11.71
CA PHE A 78 -8.13 -1.29 11.59
C PHE A 78 -9.34 -1.86 12.35
N ASP A 79 -9.70 -1.30 13.50
CA ASP A 79 -10.94 -1.65 14.20
C ASP A 79 -12.16 -1.42 13.29
N VAL A 80 -12.23 -0.27 12.64
CA VAL A 80 -13.32 0.06 11.71
C VAL A 80 -13.34 -0.89 10.51
N ILE A 81 -12.19 -1.14 9.87
CA ILE A 81 -12.11 -2.06 8.72
C ILE A 81 -12.54 -3.46 9.12
N ALA A 82 -12.05 -3.97 10.24
CA ALA A 82 -12.40 -5.30 10.75
C ALA A 82 -13.88 -5.42 11.08
N ARG A 83 -14.52 -4.42 11.67
CA ARG A 83 -15.98 -4.37 11.92
C ARG A 83 -16.76 -4.39 10.61
N TRP A 84 -16.38 -3.52 9.66
CA TRP A 84 -17.06 -3.45 8.38
C TRP A 84 -16.92 -4.74 7.58
N PHE A 85 -15.77 -5.41 7.69
CA PHE A 85 -15.58 -6.72 7.07
C PHE A 85 -16.65 -7.72 7.53
N VAL A 86 -16.86 -7.85 8.85
CA VAL A 86 -17.86 -8.75 9.41
C VAL A 86 -19.29 -8.28 9.11
N TYR A 87 -19.54 -6.97 9.12
CA TYR A 87 -20.86 -6.43 8.75
C TYR A 87 -21.20 -6.70 7.30
N LEU A 88 -20.27 -6.54 6.39
CA LEU A 88 -20.48 -6.83 4.97
C LEU A 88 -20.66 -8.33 4.72
N LEU A 89 -19.95 -9.20 5.44
CA LEU A 89 -20.22 -10.64 5.41
C LEU A 89 -21.65 -10.97 5.86
N ALA A 90 -22.10 -10.37 6.95
CA ALA A 90 -23.46 -10.56 7.44
C ALA A 90 -24.52 -10.00 6.48
N ILE A 91 -24.26 -8.83 5.87
CA ILE A 91 -25.15 -8.25 4.86
C ILE A 91 -25.19 -9.15 3.63
N THR A 92 -24.06 -9.68 3.16
CA THR A 92 -24.00 -10.61 2.02
C THR A 92 -24.82 -11.87 2.32
N ALA A 93 -24.64 -12.48 3.50
CA ALA A 93 -25.39 -13.65 3.90
C ALA A 93 -26.90 -13.36 4.04
N ALA A 94 -27.29 -12.19 4.54
CA ALA A 94 -28.70 -11.77 4.62
C ALA A 94 -29.32 -11.60 3.22
N VAL A 95 -28.57 -11.00 2.28
CA VAL A 95 -28.98 -10.81 0.88
C VAL A 95 -29.13 -12.15 0.16
N ASP A 96 -28.23 -13.10 0.42
CA ASP A 96 -28.29 -14.45 -0.14
C ASP A 96 -29.57 -15.20 0.34
N VAL A 97 -29.90 -15.07 1.62
CA VAL A 97 -31.17 -15.62 2.19
C VAL A 97 -32.40 -14.97 1.55
N LEU A 98 -32.34 -13.68 1.23
CA LEU A 98 -33.42 -12.99 0.53
C LEU A 98 -33.54 -13.40 -0.94
N GLY A 99 -32.52 -14.06 -1.51
CA GLY A 99 -32.51 -14.50 -2.90
C GLY A 99 -32.26 -13.40 -3.92
N ILE A 100 -31.55 -12.32 -3.52
CA ILE A 100 -31.22 -11.20 -4.40
C ILE A 100 -29.82 -11.42 -5.02
N GLU A 101 -29.73 -12.33 -6.00
CA GLU A 101 -28.47 -12.84 -6.57
C GLU A 101 -27.51 -11.74 -7.04
N ARG A 102 -28.01 -10.72 -7.76
CA ARG A 102 -27.16 -9.63 -8.30
C ARG A 102 -26.53 -8.79 -7.20
N LEU A 103 -27.28 -8.52 -6.13
CA LEU A 103 -26.78 -7.77 -4.98
C LEU A 103 -25.80 -8.62 -4.18
N GLY A 104 -26.07 -9.91 -3.99
CA GLY A 104 -25.15 -10.85 -3.36
C GLY A 104 -23.81 -10.90 -4.07
N ALA A 105 -23.80 -11.06 -5.40
CA ALA A 105 -22.57 -11.07 -6.20
C ALA A 105 -21.76 -9.75 -6.09
N PHE A 106 -22.45 -8.60 -6.08
CA PHE A 106 -21.77 -7.31 -5.87
C PHE A 106 -21.16 -7.21 -4.46
N LEU A 107 -21.91 -7.57 -3.43
CA LEU A 107 -21.42 -7.53 -2.05
C LEU A 107 -20.25 -8.47 -1.81
N GLN A 108 -20.23 -9.65 -2.43
CA GLN A 108 -19.10 -10.58 -2.38
C GLN A 108 -17.82 -9.94 -2.94
N GLN A 109 -17.92 -9.17 -4.03
CA GLN A 109 -16.75 -8.41 -4.56
C GLN A 109 -16.26 -7.35 -3.59
N VAL A 110 -17.19 -6.62 -2.93
CA VAL A 110 -16.83 -5.62 -1.91
C VAL A 110 -16.17 -6.28 -0.70
N VAL A 111 -16.70 -7.41 -0.23
CA VAL A 111 -16.08 -8.18 0.87
C VAL A 111 -14.68 -8.65 0.49
N ALA A 112 -14.50 -9.18 -0.73
CA ALA A 112 -13.20 -9.64 -1.22
C ALA A 112 -12.16 -8.51 -1.37
N TYR A 113 -12.60 -7.26 -1.47
CA TYR A 113 -11.71 -6.08 -1.55
C TYR A 113 -11.14 -5.65 -0.19
N LEU A 114 -11.84 -5.88 0.92
CA LEU A 114 -11.43 -5.40 2.25
C LEU A 114 -10.07 -5.95 2.74
N PRO A 115 -9.73 -7.24 2.54
CA PRO A 115 -8.40 -7.75 2.86
C PRO A 115 -7.28 -7.04 2.08
N ASP A 116 -7.50 -6.73 0.80
CA ASP A 116 -6.52 -6.03 -0.03
C ASP A 116 -6.32 -4.58 0.44
N LEU A 117 -7.41 -3.92 0.85
CA LEU A 117 -7.36 -2.59 1.47
C LEU A 117 -6.53 -2.61 2.76
N ALA A 118 -6.81 -3.57 3.65
CA ALA A 118 -6.07 -3.71 4.90
C ALA A 118 -4.59 -4.02 4.65
N ALA A 119 -4.28 -4.93 3.72
CA ALA A 119 -2.92 -5.26 3.34
C ALA A 119 -2.17 -4.06 2.75
N GLY A 120 -2.80 -3.25 1.91
CA GLY A 120 -2.21 -2.03 1.37
C GLY A 120 -1.86 -1.02 2.45
N ILE A 121 -2.73 -0.82 3.45
CA ILE A 121 -2.45 0.03 4.61
C ILE A 121 -1.25 -0.52 5.41
N ILE A 122 -1.21 -1.82 5.68
CA ILE A 122 -0.09 -2.45 6.40
C ILE A 122 1.23 -2.24 5.65
N ILE A 123 1.24 -2.43 4.33
CA ILE A 123 2.43 -2.20 3.50
C ILE A 123 2.90 -0.75 3.62
N MET A 124 1.99 0.21 3.55
CA MET A 124 2.34 1.62 3.72
C MET A 124 2.93 1.90 5.09
N LEU A 125 2.33 1.38 6.16
CA LEU A 125 2.79 1.60 7.52
C LEU A 125 4.18 1.02 7.75
N VAL A 126 4.39 -0.25 7.40
CA VAL A 126 5.69 -0.93 7.52
C VAL A 126 6.74 -0.24 6.65
N GLY A 127 6.36 0.12 5.43
CA GLY A 127 7.26 0.78 4.49
C GLY A 127 7.67 2.18 4.93
N PHE A 128 6.78 2.95 5.55
CA PHE A 128 7.12 4.28 6.10
C PHE A 128 8.08 4.16 7.28
N VAL A 129 7.86 3.20 8.20
CA VAL A 129 8.78 2.93 9.31
C VAL A 129 10.15 2.50 8.77
N ALA A 130 10.17 1.59 7.81
CA ALA A 130 11.43 1.15 7.18
C ALA A 130 12.13 2.29 6.43
N GLY A 131 11.37 3.14 5.73
CA GLY A 131 11.88 4.31 5.02
C GLY A 131 12.55 5.34 5.93
N ASP A 132 11.94 5.64 7.09
CA ASP A 132 12.55 6.49 8.10
C ASP A 132 13.85 5.88 8.63
N PHE A 133 13.81 4.60 9.02
CA PHE A 133 14.98 3.90 9.55
C PHE A 133 16.15 3.92 8.55
N ILE A 134 15.90 3.54 7.29
CA ILE A 134 16.95 3.52 6.26
C ILE A 134 17.44 4.94 5.96
N GLY A 135 16.54 5.91 5.87
CA GLY A 135 16.92 7.31 5.64
C GLY A 135 17.77 7.88 6.76
N ASP A 136 17.46 7.58 8.02
CA ASP A 136 18.28 7.99 9.17
C ASP A 136 19.67 7.34 9.14
N LEU A 137 19.78 6.06 8.76
CA LEU A 137 21.06 5.39 8.55
C LEU A 137 21.89 6.07 7.45
N VAL A 138 21.25 6.49 6.35
CA VAL A 138 21.94 7.23 5.27
C VAL A 138 22.46 8.56 5.78
N ILE A 139 21.63 9.33 6.50
CA ILE A 139 22.04 10.63 7.08
C ILE A 139 23.22 10.44 8.03
N GLU A 140 23.12 9.48 8.95
CA GLU A 140 24.15 9.23 9.96
C GLU A 140 25.48 8.81 9.32
N THR A 141 25.42 7.91 8.33
CA THR A 141 26.61 7.42 7.62
C THR A 141 27.28 8.53 6.81
N ALA A 142 26.48 9.33 6.08
CA ALA A 142 27.00 10.45 5.29
C ALA A 142 27.59 11.53 6.18
N ARG A 143 27.00 11.82 7.35
CA ARG A 143 27.51 12.78 8.33
C ARG A 143 28.83 12.33 8.93
N LYS A 144 28.97 11.03 9.27
CA LYS A 144 30.25 10.44 9.72
C LYS A 144 31.33 10.51 8.64
N GLY A 145 30.95 10.46 7.38
CA GLY A 145 31.87 10.67 6.23
C GLY A 145 32.24 12.13 5.97
N GLY A 146 31.78 13.10 6.79
CA GLY A 146 32.08 14.50 6.66
C GLY A 146 31.31 15.23 5.55
N LEU A 147 30.20 14.67 5.07
CA LEU A 147 29.38 15.30 4.04
C LEU A 147 28.45 16.35 4.67
N GLU A 148 28.66 17.62 4.35
CA GLU A 148 27.83 18.74 4.82
C GLU A 148 26.36 18.62 4.35
N TRP A 149 26.13 17.99 3.21
CA TRP A 149 24.81 17.82 2.58
C TRP A 149 24.08 16.54 2.99
N ALA A 150 24.56 15.83 4.03
CA ALA A 150 24.03 14.54 4.47
C ALA A 150 22.51 14.56 4.71
N GLU A 151 22.00 15.63 5.34
CA GLU A 151 20.56 15.76 5.64
C GLU A 151 19.72 15.91 4.38
N ILE A 152 20.19 16.67 3.38
CA ILE A 152 19.46 16.88 2.14
C ILE A 152 19.35 15.56 1.38
N PHE A 153 20.47 14.82 1.23
CA PHE A 153 20.48 13.53 0.55
C PHE A 153 19.62 12.49 1.27
N GLY A 154 19.72 12.40 2.60
CA GLY A 154 18.92 11.46 3.37
C GLY A 154 17.43 11.77 3.35
N ASN A 155 17.04 13.03 3.43
CA ASN A 155 15.65 13.43 3.32
C ASN A 155 15.07 13.19 1.92
N LEU A 156 15.87 13.48 0.87
CA LEU A 156 15.47 13.15 -0.50
C LEU A 156 15.26 11.65 -0.67
N PHE A 157 16.15 10.84 -0.10
CA PHE A 157 16.04 9.39 -0.11
C PHE A 157 14.78 8.91 0.62
N LYS A 158 14.47 9.47 1.81
CA LYS A 158 13.21 9.16 2.54
C LYS A 158 11.99 9.45 1.69
N VAL A 159 11.92 10.63 1.07
CA VAL A 159 10.80 11.01 0.21
C VAL A 159 10.63 10.03 -0.94
N LEU A 160 11.72 9.60 -1.56
CA LEU A 160 11.71 8.62 -2.64
C LEU A 160 11.18 7.27 -2.15
N VAL A 161 11.66 6.78 -1.00
CA VAL A 161 11.18 5.51 -0.40
C VAL A 161 9.70 5.62 -0.05
N TYR A 162 9.27 6.72 0.56
CA TYR A 162 7.85 6.93 0.88
C TYR A 162 6.97 6.92 -0.36
N PHE A 163 7.43 7.54 -1.44
CA PHE A 163 6.71 7.56 -2.69
C PHE A 163 6.55 6.15 -3.29
N VAL A 164 7.63 5.36 -3.29
CA VAL A 164 7.58 3.96 -3.76
C VAL A 164 6.65 3.12 -2.87
N VAL A 165 6.77 3.24 -1.56
CA VAL A 165 5.90 2.53 -0.59
C VAL A 165 4.44 2.89 -0.79
N PHE A 166 4.15 4.18 -1.00
CA PHE A 166 2.80 4.66 -1.28
C PHE A 166 2.23 4.02 -2.56
N LEU A 167 3.01 3.98 -3.64
CA LEU A 167 2.59 3.32 -4.89
C LEU A 167 2.32 1.82 -4.70
N VAL A 168 3.22 1.12 -3.98
CA VAL A 168 3.06 -0.32 -3.70
C VAL A 168 1.80 -0.56 -2.86
N GLY A 169 1.55 0.28 -1.85
CA GLY A 169 0.35 0.20 -1.04
C GLY A 169 -0.94 0.44 -1.84
N LEU A 170 -0.97 1.46 -2.71
CA LEU A 170 -2.10 1.71 -3.61
C LEU A 170 -2.35 0.54 -4.56
N ARG A 171 -1.28 -0.03 -5.13
CA ARG A 171 -1.37 -1.21 -6.00
C ARG A 171 -1.94 -2.41 -5.26
N GLN A 172 -1.54 -2.63 -4.01
CA GLN A 172 -2.11 -3.68 -3.16
C GLN A 172 -3.61 -3.48 -2.93
N MET A 173 -4.07 -2.23 -2.83
CA MET A 173 -5.49 -1.88 -2.74
C MET A 173 -6.23 -2.00 -4.08
N ARG A 174 -5.62 -2.61 -5.12
CA ARG A 174 -6.16 -2.71 -6.48
C ARG A 174 -6.51 -1.37 -7.12
N ILE A 175 -5.85 -0.29 -6.69
CA ILE A 175 -5.96 1.02 -7.33
C ILE A 175 -5.02 1.02 -8.53
N ASP A 176 -5.51 1.44 -9.68
CA ASP A 176 -4.68 1.55 -10.88
C ASP A 176 -3.68 2.69 -10.76
N VAL A 177 -2.42 2.33 -10.57
CA VAL A 177 -1.28 3.25 -10.46
C VAL A 177 -0.35 3.17 -11.67
N THR A 178 -0.77 2.52 -12.75
CA THR A 178 0.06 2.23 -13.93
C THR A 178 0.72 3.49 -14.49
N LEU A 179 -0.01 4.60 -14.55
CA LEU A 179 0.55 5.88 -15.04
C LEU A 179 1.64 6.41 -14.11
N LEU A 180 1.43 6.33 -12.79
CA LEU A 180 2.42 6.78 -11.80
C LEU A 180 3.66 5.88 -11.82
N GLU A 181 3.49 4.56 -11.91
CA GLU A 181 4.59 3.61 -12.05
C GLU A 181 5.41 3.89 -13.32
N ALA A 182 4.74 4.19 -14.43
CA ALA A 182 5.42 4.54 -15.69
C ALA A 182 6.25 5.82 -15.53
N LEU A 183 5.71 6.86 -14.91
CA LEU A 183 6.44 8.11 -14.65
C LEU A 183 7.68 7.86 -13.79
N VAL A 184 7.56 7.09 -12.70
CA VAL A 184 8.70 6.73 -11.83
C VAL A 184 9.75 5.94 -12.59
N LYS A 185 9.33 4.96 -13.39
CA LYS A 185 10.22 4.13 -14.20
C LYS A 185 11.02 4.97 -15.17
N TYR A 186 10.37 5.85 -15.93
CA TYR A 186 11.07 6.69 -16.90
C TYR A 186 11.96 7.73 -16.25
N PHE A 187 11.54 8.30 -15.11
CA PHE A 187 12.39 9.18 -14.32
C PHE A 187 13.64 8.45 -13.80
N ALA A 188 13.47 7.26 -13.23
CA ALA A 188 14.59 6.45 -12.75
C ALA A 188 15.57 6.08 -13.87
N ILE A 189 15.07 5.71 -15.06
CA ILE A 189 15.90 5.46 -16.23
C ILE A 189 16.66 6.72 -16.63
N GLY A 190 15.99 7.87 -16.68
CA GLY A 190 16.63 9.15 -16.99
C GLY A 190 17.76 9.50 -16.03
N VAL A 191 17.55 9.35 -14.73
CA VAL A 191 18.57 9.54 -13.69
C VAL A 191 19.71 8.54 -13.85
N ALA A 192 19.42 7.26 -14.07
CA ALA A 192 20.43 6.23 -14.22
C ALA A 192 21.32 6.47 -15.45
N VAL A 193 20.73 6.77 -16.60
CA VAL A 193 21.45 7.08 -17.84
C VAL A 193 22.24 8.38 -17.69
N GLY A 194 21.62 9.44 -17.15
CA GLY A 194 22.29 10.73 -16.92
C GLY A 194 23.49 10.59 -15.98
N SER A 195 23.34 9.82 -14.89
CA SER A 195 24.43 9.55 -13.96
C SER A 195 25.55 8.72 -14.61
N ALA A 196 25.22 7.69 -15.37
CA ALA A 196 26.21 6.86 -16.07
C ALA A 196 27.02 7.67 -17.09
N VAL A 197 26.36 8.51 -17.89
CA VAL A 197 27.02 9.40 -18.84
C VAL A 197 27.87 10.46 -18.13
N GLY A 198 27.29 11.11 -17.08
CA GLY A 198 28.00 12.14 -16.31
C GLY A 198 29.26 11.60 -15.64
N LEU A 199 29.17 10.44 -14.97
CA LEU A 199 30.32 9.78 -14.35
C LEU A 199 31.32 9.31 -15.40
N GLY A 200 30.85 8.76 -16.53
CA GLY A 200 31.72 8.34 -17.63
C GLY A 200 32.57 9.49 -18.18
N ILE A 201 31.96 10.66 -18.38
CA ILE A 201 32.68 11.87 -18.84
C ILE A 201 33.64 12.38 -17.75
N ALA A 202 33.16 12.44 -16.47
CA ALA A 202 33.99 12.92 -15.37
C ALA A 202 35.23 12.06 -15.16
N PHE A 203 35.08 10.72 -15.15
CA PHE A 203 36.23 9.81 -15.07
C PHE A 203 37.09 9.82 -16.32
N GLY A 204 36.46 9.85 -17.52
CA GLY A 204 37.21 9.91 -18.78
C GLY A 204 38.10 11.12 -18.89
N TRP A 205 37.64 12.30 -18.52
CA TRP A 205 38.44 13.50 -18.50
C TRP A 205 39.39 13.56 -17.31
N GLY A 206 38.95 13.18 -16.11
CA GLY A 206 39.77 13.21 -14.90
C GLY A 206 40.99 12.27 -14.97
N LEU A 207 40.87 11.13 -15.65
CA LEU A 207 41.95 10.16 -15.78
C LEU A 207 42.80 10.35 -17.03
N ARG A 208 42.46 11.28 -17.93
CA ARG A 208 43.12 11.49 -19.22
C ARG A 208 44.63 11.69 -19.09
N ASP A 209 45.03 12.55 -18.20
CA ASP A 209 46.46 12.91 -18.05
C ASP A 209 47.26 11.80 -17.37
N VAL A 210 46.65 11.08 -16.42
CA VAL A 210 47.25 9.92 -15.75
C VAL A 210 47.44 8.75 -16.74
N VAL A 211 46.42 8.50 -17.58
CA VAL A 211 46.51 7.46 -18.62
C VAL A 211 47.54 7.81 -19.66
N LYS A 212 47.64 9.08 -20.07
CA LYS A 212 48.63 9.57 -21.02
C LYS A 212 50.06 9.37 -20.50
N GLU A 213 50.34 9.82 -19.26
CA GLU A 213 51.65 9.66 -18.62
C GLU A 213 52.05 8.18 -18.49
N TYR A 214 51.09 7.33 -18.08
CA TYR A 214 51.31 5.88 -17.96
C TYR A 214 51.62 5.24 -19.33
N ALA A 215 50.91 5.63 -20.37
CA ALA A 215 51.11 5.12 -21.72
C ALA A 215 52.45 5.52 -22.28
N GLU A 216 52.87 6.79 -22.13
CA GLU A 216 54.19 7.30 -22.56
C GLU A 216 55.35 6.61 -21.84
N LYS A 217 55.17 6.32 -20.54
CA LYS A 217 56.26 5.76 -19.72
C LYS A 217 56.41 4.24 -19.85
N ASN A 218 55.32 3.51 -20.02
CA ASN A 218 55.32 2.03 -19.91
C ASN A 218 54.90 1.29 -21.17
N ILE A 219 54.15 1.90 -22.09
CA ILE A 219 53.60 1.25 -23.25
C ILE A 219 54.38 1.57 -24.53
N ILE A 220 54.58 2.86 -24.79
CA ILE A 220 55.25 3.34 -26.03
C ILE A 220 56.67 2.80 -26.19
N PRO A 221 57.55 2.83 -25.15
CA PRO A 221 58.90 2.28 -25.29
C PRO A 221 58.97 0.77 -25.54
N LYS A 222 57.94 0.02 -25.08
CA LYS A 222 57.87 -1.43 -25.35
C LYS A 222 57.45 -1.75 -26.80
N LEU A 223 56.59 -0.89 -27.37
CA LEU A 223 56.15 -1.05 -28.76
C LEU A 223 57.24 -0.67 -29.77
N GLU A 224 58.10 0.31 -29.43
CA GLU A 224 59.26 0.67 -30.27
C GLU A 224 60.32 -0.46 -30.32
N LYS A 225 60.64 -1.09 -29.15
CA LYS A 225 61.56 -2.23 -29.08
C LYS A 225 61.07 -3.51 -29.77
N SER A 226 59.78 -3.61 -30.05
CA SER A 226 59.21 -4.78 -30.74
C SER A 226 59.20 -4.66 -32.27
N LYS A 227 59.63 -3.49 -32.79
CA LYS A 227 59.69 -3.22 -34.22
C LYS A 227 61.13 -3.29 -34.79
N GLU A 228 62.12 -3.38 -33.91
CA GLU A 228 63.49 -3.72 -34.23
C GLU A 228 63.73 -5.25 -34.15
#